data_1e57bf1f43a739301f2066fc0ac3770a
#
_entry.id   1e57bf1f43a739301f2066fc0ac3770a
#
_cell.length_a   1.000
_cell.length_b   1.000
_cell.length_c   1.000
_cell.angle_alpha   90.00
_cell.angle_beta   90.00
_cell.angle_gamma   90.00
#
_symmetry.space_group_name_H-M   'P 1'
#
loop_
_entity.id
_entity.type
_entity.pdbx_description
1 polymer ?
#
loop_
_entity_poly.entity_id
_entity_poly.type
_entity_poly.pdbx_seq_one_letter_code
_entity_poly.pdbx_strand_id
1 'polypeptide(L)'
;MNKHTHLNLDARILIETLLNQQHSFKSIARHLGKDCTTISKEVKSHICFEKSGTYGRSFNDCRLAFLHQCSIHKICQHCTSSHNRYCWTCGRCFSSCDSYEKYICPKLSKPPYVCNGCPQRSKCSLEKQLYKAAFAQKEYEQVRSESRSGFALSEAELKQLDDVVSPLLKKGQSLHHIALHHADELMKSERTLYVYINSGLFTARNIDMPRTIRMRPRKNVSSNLKVDKSCRIGRDFQSFHKYMADHPDASVRQLDSVEGLKGGALLLTIHFVEQQLQLAFLRRHNDSQSVIDIFERLYLELRSDVFIQLFPVLLADNGSEFSAPSAIELDAQKNQRTKMFYCDANAPYQKGSSENNHELIRRIIPKGTDIGRYTQEQINLMMSHINSYSRKKLGNKSPYEVFEFQYGKKILDAFHLQKIPADEIVLSPELLK
;
A
#
# COMPACT_ATOMS: atom_id res chain seq x y z
N MET A 1 32.67 -16.24 -18.81
CA MET A 1 31.71 -15.79 -19.82
C MET A 1 30.31 -16.25 -19.42
N ASN A 2 29.42 -15.30 -19.11
CA ASN A 2 28.05 -15.63 -18.73
C ASN A 2 27.27 -16.17 -19.92
N LYS A 3 27.15 -17.50 -20.02
CA LYS A 3 26.50 -18.22 -21.14
C LYS A 3 24.97 -18.03 -21.25
N HIS A 4 24.32 -17.36 -20.30
CA HIS A 4 22.85 -17.33 -20.18
C HIS A 4 22.21 -15.94 -20.22
N THR A 5 22.88 -14.92 -20.75
CA THR A 5 22.25 -13.61 -20.93
C THR A 5 21.32 -13.60 -22.13
N HIS A 6 20.09 -13.12 -21.94
CA HIS A 6 19.13 -12.89 -23.03
C HIS A 6 19.67 -11.87 -24.05
N LEU A 7 19.17 -11.92 -25.28
CA LEU A 7 19.47 -10.90 -26.27
C LEU A 7 18.87 -9.56 -25.86
N ASN A 8 19.70 -8.53 -25.84
CA ASN A 8 19.29 -7.14 -25.62
C ASN A 8 19.02 -6.45 -26.97
N LEU A 9 18.55 -5.19 -26.92
CA LEU A 9 18.26 -4.41 -28.12
C LEU A 9 19.49 -4.26 -29.03
N ASP A 10 20.67 -4.02 -28.48
CA ASP A 10 21.91 -3.86 -29.27
C ASP A 10 22.27 -5.14 -30.02
N ALA A 11 22.14 -6.27 -29.38
CA ALA A 11 22.34 -7.57 -30.02
C ALA A 11 21.33 -7.80 -31.15
N ARG A 12 20.07 -7.39 -30.98
CA ARG A 12 19.02 -7.46 -32.00
C ARG A 12 19.29 -6.53 -33.17
N ILE A 13 19.76 -5.33 -32.93
CA ILE A 13 20.19 -4.37 -33.97
C ILE A 13 21.35 -4.96 -34.78
N LEU A 14 22.32 -5.58 -34.12
CA LEU A 14 23.43 -6.21 -34.77
C LEU A 14 22.97 -7.41 -35.65
N ILE A 15 22.03 -8.25 -35.16
CA ILE A 15 21.43 -9.32 -35.96
C ILE A 15 20.76 -8.74 -37.21
N GLU A 16 19.93 -7.70 -37.08
CA GLU A 16 19.24 -7.05 -38.20
C GLU A 16 20.25 -6.50 -39.24
N THR A 17 21.29 -5.82 -38.77
CA THR A 17 22.33 -5.23 -39.63
C THR A 17 23.08 -6.31 -40.41
N LEU A 18 23.52 -7.36 -39.72
CA LEU A 18 24.25 -8.46 -40.36
C LEU A 18 23.37 -9.27 -41.30
N LEU A 19 22.09 -9.47 -41.02
CA LEU A 19 21.11 -10.05 -41.91
C LEU A 19 20.95 -9.22 -43.21
N ASN A 20 20.88 -7.90 -43.09
CA ASN A 20 20.82 -6.98 -44.23
C ASN A 20 22.10 -7.08 -45.09
N GLN A 21 23.24 -7.39 -44.48
CA GLN A 21 24.52 -7.61 -45.14
C GLN A 21 24.70 -9.06 -45.66
N GLN A 22 23.68 -9.91 -45.62
CA GLN A 22 23.66 -11.31 -46.06
C GLN A 22 24.59 -12.26 -45.27
N HIS A 23 24.94 -11.94 -44.04
CA HIS A 23 25.69 -12.82 -43.18
C HIS A 23 24.88 -14.07 -42.80
N SER A 24 25.56 -15.23 -42.72
CA SER A 24 24.95 -16.46 -42.23
C SER A 24 24.73 -16.45 -40.73
N PHE A 25 23.75 -17.24 -40.21
CA PHE A 25 23.55 -17.38 -38.76
C PHE A 25 24.80 -17.78 -37.99
N LYS A 26 25.67 -18.62 -38.62
CA LYS A 26 26.96 -19.01 -38.02
C LYS A 26 27.90 -17.79 -37.87
N SER A 27 27.92 -16.91 -38.86
CA SER A 27 28.71 -15.67 -38.82
C SER A 27 28.17 -14.72 -37.74
N ILE A 28 26.85 -14.48 -37.72
CA ILE A 28 26.17 -13.62 -36.72
C ILE A 28 26.41 -14.15 -35.30
N ALA A 29 26.30 -15.46 -35.12
CA ALA A 29 26.53 -16.11 -33.82
C ALA A 29 27.96 -15.88 -33.29
N ARG A 30 28.99 -15.91 -34.17
CA ARG A 30 30.36 -15.60 -33.76
C ARG A 30 30.52 -14.15 -33.28
N HIS A 31 29.92 -13.18 -33.97
CA HIS A 31 29.98 -11.77 -33.57
C HIS A 31 29.34 -11.53 -32.21
N LEU A 32 28.26 -12.26 -31.87
CA LEU A 32 27.53 -12.11 -30.63
C LEU A 32 28.02 -13.05 -29.50
N GLY A 33 28.97 -13.95 -29.78
CA GLY A 33 29.38 -14.98 -28.81
C GLY A 33 28.26 -15.92 -28.40
N LYS A 34 27.30 -16.20 -29.30
CA LYS A 34 26.11 -17.02 -29.06
C LYS A 34 26.12 -18.25 -29.96
N ASP A 35 25.27 -19.24 -29.69
CA ASP A 35 25.06 -20.38 -30.55
C ASP A 35 24.21 -19.99 -31.77
N CYS A 36 24.49 -20.63 -32.94
CA CYS A 36 23.76 -20.33 -34.16
C CYS A 36 22.28 -20.74 -34.09
N THR A 37 21.95 -21.74 -33.28
CA THR A 37 20.55 -22.15 -33.06
C THR A 37 19.77 -21.07 -32.28
N THR A 38 20.43 -20.32 -31.39
CA THR A 38 19.85 -19.19 -30.72
C THR A 38 19.47 -18.10 -31.71
N ILE A 39 20.37 -17.75 -32.63
CA ILE A 39 20.09 -16.77 -33.68
C ILE A 39 18.95 -17.22 -34.59
N SER A 40 18.97 -18.49 -34.98
CA SER A 40 17.92 -19.07 -35.84
C SER A 40 16.55 -19.03 -35.15
N LYS A 41 16.49 -19.37 -33.85
CA LYS A 41 15.25 -19.31 -33.04
C LYS A 41 14.76 -17.87 -32.91
N GLU A 42 15.63 -16.93 -32.57
CA GLU A 42 15.30 -15.51 -32.44
C GLU A 42 14.69 -14.96 -33.74
N VAL A 43 15.35 -15.21 -34.88
CA VAL A 43 14.86 -14.74 -36.19
C VAL A 43 13.52 -15.35 -36.54
N LYS A 44 13.34 -16.67 -36.33
CA LYS A 44 12.08 -17.35 -36.63
C LYS A 44 10.92 -16.92 -35.74
N SER A 45 11.20 -16.62 -34.45
CA SER A 45 10.17 -16.25 -33.50
C SER A 45 9.67 -14.82 -33.71
N HIS A 46 10.47 -13.93 -34.31
CA HIS A 46 10.18 -12.50 -34.43
C HIS A 46 10.13 -12.04 -35.89
N ILE A 47 9.44 -12.81 -36.76
CA ILE A 47 9.21 -12.44 -38.16
C ILE A 47 8.12 -11.36 -38.23
N CYS A 48 8.47 -10.23 -38.85
CA CYS A 48 7.54 -9.17 -39.21
C CYS A 48 7.13 -9.30 -40.67
N PHE A 49 5.83 -9.35 -40.95
CA PHE A 49 5.27 -9.43 -42.29
C PHE A 49 5.00 -8.06 -42.88
N GLU A 50 5.47 -7.81 -44.09
CA GLU A 50 5.30 -6.55 -44.80
C GLU A 50 4.76 -6.76 -46.20
N LYS A 51 3.57 -6.19 -46.47
CA LYS A 51 2.91 -6.17 -47.78
C LYS A 51 3.30 -4.90 -48.51
N SER A 52 4.44 -4.91 -49.18
CA SER A 52 4.92 -3.76 -49.94
C SER A 52 5.11 -4.12 -51.41
N GLY A 53 4.67 -3.24 -52.30
CA GLY A 53 4.90 -3.35 -53.75
C GLY A 53 6.34 -2.98 -54.14
N THR A 54 6.52 -2.74 -55.43
CA THR A 54 7.75 -2.24 -56.03
C THR A 54 7.48 -0.96 -56.80
N TYR A 55 8.51 -0.31 -57.30
CA TYR A 55 8.31 0.84 -58.18
C TYR A 55 7.44 0.46 -59.38
N GLY A 56 6.28 1.10 -59.54
CA GLY A 56 5.30 0.86 -60.60
C GLY A 56 4.50 -0.43 -60.48
N ARG A 57 4.64 -1.23 -59.40
CA ARG A 57 3.82 -2.43 -59.15
C ARG A 57 3.34 -2.50 -57.73
N SER A 58 2.05 -2.63 -57.55
CA SER A 58 1.44 -2.86 -56.24
C SER A 58 1.83 -4.22 -55.66
N PHE A 59 1.68 -4.36 -54.32
CA PHE A 59 1.79 -5.65 -53.64
C PHE A 59 0.88 -6.70 -54.35
N ASN A 60 1.44 -7.85 -54.64
CA ASN A 60 0.69 -8.99 -55.20
C ASN A 60 1.44 -10.29 -54.92
N ASP A 61 0.86 -11.13 -54.10
CA ASP A 61 1.39 -12.45 -53.74
C ASP A 61 0.68 -13.61 -54.47
N CYS A 62 -0.04 -13.32 -55.55
CA CYS A 62 -0.63 -14.34 -56.38
C CYS A 62 0.47 -15.10 -57.20
N ARG A 63 0.44 -16.44 -57.17
CA ARG A 63 1.37 -17.31 -57.87
C ARG A 63 1.40 -17.05 -59.37
N LEU A 64 0.22 -17.01 -59.98
CA LEU A 64 0.08 -16.79 -61.44
C LEU A 64 0.59 -15.41 -61.84
N ALA A 65 0.35 -14.39 -61.04
CA ALA A 65 0.85 -13.05 -61.29
C ALA A 65 2.38 -12.97 -61.15
N PHE A 66 2.95 -13.62 -60.12
CA PHE A 66 4.37 -13.62 -59.86
C PHE A 66 5.14 -14.37 -60.96
N LEU A 67 4.60 -15.48 -61.45
CA LEU A 67 5.20 -16.30 -62.51
C LEU A 67 4.89 -15.77 -63.92
N HIS A 68 4.24 -14.63 -64.05
CA HIS A 68 3.80 -14.04 -65.35
C HIS A 68 2.90 -14.97 -66.19
N GLN A 69 2.13 -15.83 -65.51
CA GLN A 69 1.20 -16.78 -66.12
C GLN A 69 -0.28 -16.32 -66.06
N CYS A 70 -0.55 -15.17 -65.42
CA CYS A 70 -1.89 -14.65 -65.29
C CYS A 70 -2.35 -13.97 -66.59
N SER A 71 -3.37 -14.55 -67.22
CA SER A 71 -4.02 -14.00 -68.41
C SER A 71 -5.34 -13.30 -68.12
N ILE A 72 -5.74 -13.17 -66.84
CA ILE A 72 -7.03 -12.67 -66.47
C ILE A 72 -7.10 -11.16 -66.65
N HIS A 73 -8.10 -10.72 -67.39
CA HIS A 73 -8.43 -9.31 -67.59
C HIS A 73 -9.53 -8.88 -66.60
N LYS A 74 -9.54 -7.62 -66.23
CA LYS A 74 -10.54 -6.87 -65.41
C LYS A 74 -11.59 -7.73 -64.69
N ILE A 75 -11.30 -8.12 -63.46
CA ILE A 75 -12.22 -8.91 -62.61
C ILE A 75 -13.23 -7.97 -61.90
N CYS A 76 -12.78 -6.78 -61.50
CA CYS A 76 -13.62 -5.84 -60.76
C CYS A 76 -14.61 -5.16 -61.65
N GLN A 77 -15.91 -5.25 -61.35
CA GLN A 77 -17.01 -4.64 -62.14
C GLN A 77 -16.86 -3.10 -62.32
N HIS A 78 -16.20 -2.42 -61.40
CA HIS A 78 -16.00 -0.95 -61.41
C HIS A 78 -14.52 -0.57 -61.58
N CYS A 79 -13.75 -1.33 -62.32
CA CYS A 79 -12.33 -1.05 -62.56
C CYS A 79 -12.19 0.20 -63.46
N THR A 80 -11.77 1.32 -62.87
CA THR A 80 -11.51 2.60 -63.57
C THR A 80 -10.12 2.74 -64.18
N SER A 81 -9.26 1.73 -63.99
CA SER A 81 -7.85 1.79 -64.43
C SER A 81 -7.79 1.58 -65.96
N SER A 82 -7.63 2.65 -66.70
CA SER A 82 -7.43 2.63 -68.14
C SER A 82 -6.05 2.15 -68.57
N HIS A 83 -5.06 2.14 -67.66
CA HIS A 83 -3.65 1.88 -67.95
C HIS A 83 -3.23 0.45 -67.66
N ASN A 84 -4.01 -0.34 -66.94
CA ASN A 84 -3.65 -1.71 -66.59
C ASN A 84 -4.26 -2.72 -67.53
N ARG A 85 -3.42 -3.32 -68.37
CA ARG A 85 -3.82 -4.36 -69.32
C ARG A 85 -4.31 -5.64 -68.64
N TYR A 86 -3.75 -5.95 -67.44
CA TYR A 86 -4.06 -7.14 -66.66
C TYR A 86 -4.39 -6.79 -65.22
N CYS A 87 -5.29 -7.52 -64.57
CA CYS A 87 -5.69 -7.28 -63.18
C CYS A 87 -4.55 -7.42 -62.16
N TRP A 88 -3.58 -8.29 -62.41
CA TRP A 88 -2.43 -8.51 -61.50
C TRP A 88 -1.56 -7.26 -61.32
N THR A 89 -1.64 -6.27 -62.16
CA THR A 89 -0.87 -5.04 -62.02
C THR A 89 -1.43 -4.08 -60.97
N CYS A 90 -2.71 -4.17 -60.60
CA CYS A 90 -3.34 -3.27 -59.61
C CYS A 90 -3.24 -3.80 -58.17
N GLY A 91 -2.82 -5.03 -57.94
CA GLY A 91 -2.66 -5.60 -56.62
C GLY A 91 -3.89 -5.92 -55.82
N ARG A 92 -5.09 -5.82 -56.41
CA ARG A 92 -6.36 -6.19 -55.75
C ARG A 92 -6.88 -7.58 -56.09
N CYS A 93 -6.17 -8.33 -56.90
CA CYS A 93 -6.63 -9.65 -57.38
C CYS A 93 -6.77 -10.67 -56.20
N PHE A 94 -6.03 -10.55 -55.14
CA PHE A 94 -6.13 -11.48 -54.02
C PHE A 94 -7.49 -11.45 -53.28
N SER A 95 -8.25 -10.34 -53.39
CA SER A 95 -9.56 -10.21 -52.75
C SER A 95 -10.76 -10.47 -53.68
N SER A 96 -10.49 -10.63 -54.97
CA SER A 96 -11.55 -10.66 -56.00
C SER A 96 -11.37 -11.66 -57.10
N CYS A 97 -10.33 -12.49 -57.05
CA CYS A 97 -9.98 -13.45 -58.08
C CYS A 97 -10.19 -14.88 -57.62
N ASP A 98 -11.11 -15.62 -58.24
CA ASP A 98 -11.35 -17.04 -57.89
C ASP A 98 -10.16 -17.96 -58.17
N SER A 99 -9.28 -17.56 -59.06
CA SER A 99 -8.03 -18.30 -59.39
C SER A 99 -6.83 -17.82 -58.56
N TYR A 100 -7.05 -17.11 -57.45
CA TYR A 100 -5.97 -16.64 -56.58
C TYR A 100 -5.33 -17.81 -55.82
N GLU A 101 -4.03 -17.98 -56.00
CA GLU A 101 -3.20 -18.89 -55.20
C GLU A 101 -2.10 -18.06 -54.50
N LYS A 102 -2.06 -18.08 -53.16
CA LYS A 102 -0.98 -17.41 -52.42
C LYS A 102 0.36 -18.07 -52.72
N TYR A 103 1.32 -17.28 -53.13
CA TYR A 103 2.68 -17.74 -53.41
C TYR A 103 3.67 -17.25 -52.35
N ILE A 104 4.28 -18.19 -51.67
CA ILE A 104 5.33 -17.92 -50.68
C ILE A 104 6.67 -18.18 -51.38
N CYS A 105 7.60 -17.24 -51.26
CA CYS A 105 8.93 -17.36 -51.86
C CYS A 105 9.68 -18.62 -51.33
N PRO A 106 10.12 -19.55 -52.21
CA PRO A 106 10.78 -20.76 -51.76
C PRO A 106 12.09 -20.52 -50.97
N LYS A 107 12.73 -19.37 -51.14
CA LYS A 107 13.92 -18.97 -50.37
C LYS A 107 13.64 -18.85 -48.87
N LEU A 108 12.39 -18.58 -48.46
CA LEU A 108 11.99 -18.44 -47.07
C LEU A 108 11.88 -19.77 -46.31
N SER A 109 11.90 -20.92 -47.02
CA SER A 109 11.97 -22.24 -46.39
C SER A 109 13.37 -22.59 -45.89
N LYS A 110 14.39 -21.84 -46.33
CA LYS A 110 15.79 -22.02 -45.97
C LYS A 110 16.35 -20.83 -45.21
N PRO A 111 17.41 -21.01 -44.36
CA PRO A 111 18.09 -19.91 -43.73
C PRO A 111 18.50 -18.81 -44.72
N PRO A 112 18.30 -17.54 -44.37
CA PRO A 112 17.95 -16.97 -43.06
C PRO A 112 16.46 -16.83 -42.77
N TYR A 113 15.54 -17.43 -43.55
CA TYR A 113 14.07 -17.40 -43.38
C TYR A 113 13.42 -16.00 -43.51
N VAL A 114 14.19 -14.99 -43.83
CA VAL A 114 13.78 -13.58 -43.94
C VAL A 114 14.33 -12.92 -45.20
N CYS A 115 13.69 -11.85 -45.62
CA CYS A 115 14.04 -11.10 -46.83
C CYS A 115 15.07 -9.97 -46.57
N ASN A 116 15.65 -9.87 -45.36
CA ASN A 116 16.54 -8.76 -44.98
C ASN A 116 17.66 -8.52 -45.97
N GLY A 117 18.47 -9.47 -46.28
CA GLY A 117 19.56 -9.33 -47.24
C GLY A 117 19.21 -9.74 -48.70
N CYS A 118 17.94 -9.90 -49.05
CA CYS A 118 17.56 -10.38 -50.37
C CYS A 118 17.88 -9.34 -51.48
N PRO A 119 18.74 -9.65 -52.48
CA PRO A 119 19.09 -8.70 -53.55
C PRO A 119 17.90 -8.27 -54.41
N GLN A 120 16.86 -9.11 -54.47
CA GLN A 120 15.64 -8.82 -55.27
C GLN A 120 14.54 -8.14 -54.44
N ARG A 121 14.80 -7.79 -53.19
CA ARG A 121 13.80 -7.21 -52.27
C ARG A 121 13.08 -5.99 -52.84
N SER A 122 13.82 -5.08 -53.48
CA SER A 122 13.28 -3.86 -54.11
C SER A 122 12.39 -4.13 -55.33
N LYS A 123 12.57 -5.28 -55.99
CA LYS A 123 11.80 -5.71 -57.20
C LYS A 123 10.75 -6.77 -56.90
N CYS A 124 10.64 -7.21 -55.65
CA CYS A 124 9.74 -8.28 -55.24
C CYS A 124 8.37 -7.70 -54.78
N SER A 125 7.29 -8.19 -55.39
CA SER A 125 5.91 -7.84 -55.05
C SER A 125 5.25 -8.76 -54.02
N LEU A 126 5.91 -9.84 -53.63
CA LEU A 126 5.41 -10.81 -52.65
C LEU A 126 5.43 -10.24 -51.22
N GLU A 127 4.66 -10.88 -50.34
CA GLU A 127 4.72 -10.61 -48.90
C GLU A 127 6.16 -10.86 -48.39
N LYS A 128 6.73 -9.85 -47.77
CA LYS A 128 8.11 -9.91 -47.27
C LYS A 128 8.09 -10.33 -45.79
N GLN A 129 8.97 -11.27 -45.48
CA GLN A 129 9.25 -11.64 -44.08
C GLN A 129 10.54 -10.95 -43.65
N LEU A 130 10.47 -10.08 -42.64
CA LEU A 130 11.60 -9.29 -42.19
C LEU A 130 11.87 -9.56 -40.73
N TYR A 131 13.12 -9.55 -40.33
CA TYR A 131 13.51 -9.42 -38.96
C TYR A 131 13.80 -7.95 -38.69
N LYS A 132 13.10 -7.35 -37.74
CA LYS A 132 13.27 -5.96 -37.28
C LYS A 132 13.58 -5.97 -35.79
N ALA A 133 14.73 -5.41 -35.40
CA ALA A 133 15.20 -5.42 -34.02
C ALA A 133 14.20 -4.76 -33.05
N ALA A 134 13.61 -3.62 -33.45
CA ALA A 134 12.63 -2.92 -32.65
C ALA A 134 11.33 -3.74 -32.44
N PHE A 135 10.89 -4.47 -33.47
CA PHE A 135 9.72 -5.34 -33.38
C PHE A 135 10.00 -6.53 -32.45
N ALA A 136 11.15 -7.20 -32.64
CA ALA A 136 11.57 -8.32 -31.79
C ALA A 136 11.76 -7.91 -30.33
N GLN A 137 12.28 -6.71 -30.08
CA GLN A 137 12.42 -6.19 -28.73
C GLN A 137 11.05 -5.92 -28.08
N LYS A 138 10.14 -5.30 -28.82
CA LYS A 138 8.77 -5.03 -28.33
C LYS A 138 8.01 -6.32 -28.00
N GLU A 139 8.05 -7.32 -28.87
CA GLU A 139 7.43 -8.63 -28.59
C GLU A 139 8.06 -9.31 -27.37
N TYR A 140 9.39 -9.30 -27.25
CA TYR A 140 10.07 -9.84 -26.08
C TYR A 140 9.65 -9.14 -24.78
N GLU A 141 9.58 -7.81 -24.78
CA GLU A 141 9.14 -7.02 -23.64
C GLU A 141 7.67 -7.28 -23.29
N GLN A 142 6.83 -7.43 -24.30
CA GLN A 142 5.42 -7.76 -24.12
C GLN A 142 5.26 -9.14 -23.46
N VAL A 143 5.88 -10.19 -24.02
CA VAL A 143 5.85 -11.54 -23.44
C VAL A 143 6.41 -11.55 -22.02
N ARG A 144 7.51 -10.83 -21.78
CA ARG A 144 8.11 -10.70 -20.45
C ARG A 144 7.19 -9.97 -19.46
N SER A 145 6.45 -8.95 -19.90
CA SER A 145 5.47 -8.24 -19.10
C SER A 145 4.25 -9.12 -18.82
N GLU A 146 3.70 -9.77 -19.84
CA GLU A 146 2.52 -10.64 -19.73
C GLU A 146 2.80 -11.86 -18.84
N SER A 147 3.97 -12.48 -18.97
CA SER A 147 4.37 -13.63 -18.13
C SER A 147 4.56 -13.27 -16.65
N ARG A 148 4.71 -11.99 -16.33
CA ARG A 148 4.82 -11.45 -14.96
C ARG A 148 3.56 -10.76 -14.50
N SER A 149 2.58 -10.60 -15.38
CA SER A 149 1.28 -10.05 -15.05
C SER A 149 0.40 -11.13 -14.40
N GLY A 150 -0.44 -10.69 -13.45
CA GLY A 150 -1.32 -11.59 -12.71
C GLY A 150 -0.76 -12.02 -11.36
N PHE A 151 -1.50 -12.86 -10.69
CA PHE A 151 -1.21 -13.34 -9.35
C PHE A 151 -1.04 -14.86 -9.40
N ALA A 152 0.06 -15.36 -8.83
CA ALA A 152 0.31 -16.80 -8.70
C ALA A 152 -0.53 -17.34 -7.53
N LEU A 153 -1.86 -17.34 -7.69
CA LEU A 153 -2.85 -17.83 -6.73
C LEU A 153 -3.92 -18.62 -7.47
N SER A 154 -4.28 -19.77 -6.93
CA SER A 154 -5.49 -20.48 -7.32
C SER A 154 -6.72 -19.77 -6.72
N GLU A 155 -7.89 -20.00 -7.31
CA GLU A 155 -9.16 -19.45 -6.81
C GLU A 155 -9.48 -19.94 -5.39
N ALA A 156 -9.12 -21.17 -5.06
CA ALA A 156 -9.28 -21.74 -3.73
C ALA A 156 -8.38 -21.05 -2.69
N GLU A 157 -7.09 -20.82 -3.01
CA GLU A 157 -6.17 -20.08 -2.14
C GLU A 157 -6.61 -18.63 -1.94
N LEU A 158 -7.09 -17.99 -3.00
CA LEU A 158 -7.62 -16.63 -2.91
C LEU A 158 -8.80 -16.55 -1.97
N LYS A 159 -9.72 -17.51 -2.05
CA LYS A 159 -10.89 -17.58 -1.15
C LYS A 159 -10.48 -17.79 0.29
N GLN A 160 -9.55 -18.70 0.56
CA GLN A 160 -9.03 -18.92 1.92
C GLN A 160 -8.43 -17.65 2.52
N LEU A 161 -7.61 -16.92 1.74
CA LEU A 161 -7.04 -15.65 2.18
C LEU A 161 -8.10 -14.58 2.43
N ASP A 162 -9.11 -14.49 1.58
CA ASP A 162 -10.21 -13.54 1.73
C ASP A 162 -11.08 -13.83 2.96
N ASP A 163 -11.37 -15.10 3.22
CA ASP A 163 -12.17 -15.56 4.38
C ASP A 163 -11.50 -15.17 5.72
N VAL A 164 -10.17 -15.06 5.77
CA VAL A 164 -9.43 -14.60 6.95
C VAL A 164 -9.28 -13.08 6.98
N VAL A 165 -8.77 -12.50 5.88
CA VAL A 165 -8.34 -11.09 5.87
C VAL A 165 -9.53 -10.12 5.86
N SER A 166 -10.55 -10.38 5.06
CA SER A 166 -11.64 -9.42 4.87
C SER A 166 -12.50 -9.17 6.11
N PRO A 167 -12.89 -10.19 6.90
CA PRO A 167 -13.63 -9.96 8.14
C PRO A 167 -12.84 -9.16 9.18
N LEU A 168 -11.55 -9.46 9.35
CA LEU A 168 -10.68 -8.79 10.32
C LEU A 168 -10.43 -7.34 9.91
N LEU A 169 -10.26 -7.08 8.62
CA LEU A 169 -10.10 -5.74 8.11
C LEU A 169 -11.35 -4.88 8.34
N LYS A 170 -12.55 -5.45 8.14
CA LYS A 170 -13.84 -4.79 8.43
C LYS A 170 -14.04 -4.50 9.92
N LYS A 171 -13.45 -5.29 10.81
CA LYS A 171 -13.36 -4.95 12.25
C LYS A 171 -12.44 -3.77 12.55
N GLY A 172 -11.76 -3.20 11.55
CA GLY A 172 -10.85 -2.05 11.68
C GLY A 172 -9.41 -2.41 12.00
N GLN A 173 -9.04 -3.69 11.93
CA GLN A 173 -7.66 -4.14 12.11
C GLN A 173 -6.79 -3.74 10.90
N SER A 174 -5.50 -3.49 11.12
CA SER A 174 -4.56 -3.23 10.03
C SER A 174 -4.02 -4.53 9.44
N LEU A 175 -3.61 -4.48 8.18
CA LEU A 175 -2.94 -5.63 7.54
C LEU A 175 -1.68 -6.08 8.28
N HIS A 176 -0.98 -5.17 8.96
CA HIS A 176 0.15 -5.53 9.79
C HIS A 176 -0.26 -6.46 10.94
N HIS A 177 -1.31 -6.11 11.68
CA HIS A 177 -1.80 -6.91 12.80
C HIS A 177 -2.29 -8.28 12.31
N ILE A 178 -3.07 -8.30 11.23
CA ILE A 178 -3.57 -9.54 10.62
C ILE A 178 -2.42 -10.44 10.17
N ALA A 179 -1.46 -9.90 9.39
CA ALA A 179 -0.32 -10.68 8.92
C ALA A 179 0.59 -11.20 10.03
N LEU A 180 0.65 -10.48 11.18
CA LEU A 180 1.42 -10.89 12.34
C LEU A 180 0.81 -12.11 13.05
N HIS A 181 -0.50 -12.07 13.28
CA HIS A 181 -1.20 -13.08 14.07
C HIS A 181 -1.64 -14.31 13.26
N HIS A 182 -1.76 -14.17 11.93
CA HIS A 182 -2.11 -15.25 11.00
C HIS A 182 -0.96 -15.60 10.05
N ALA A 183 0.29 -15.41 10.47
CA ALA A 183 1.45 -15.60 9.59
C ALA A 183 1.52 -17.00 8.98
N ASP A 184 1.27 -18.04 9.78
CA ASP A 184 1.33 -19.43 9.35
C ASP A 184 0.18 -19.82 8.42
N GLU A 185 -0.99 -19.22 8.60
CA GLU A 185 -2.18 -19.47 7.77
C GLU A 185 -2.12 -18.74 6.44
N LEU A 186 -1.74 -17.48 6.48
CA LEU A 186 -1.69 -16.61 5.28
C LEU A 186 -0.47 -16.90 4.40
N MET A 187 0.68 -17.24 4.98
CA MET A 187 1.96 -17.44 4.29
C MET A 187 2.27 -16.34 3.26
N LYS A 188 1.80 -15.13 3.50
CA LYS A 188 1.95 -13.94 2.64
C LYS A 188 2.45 -12.76 3.45
N SER A 189 3.29 -11.94 2.83
CA SER A 189 3.78 -10.71 3.46
C SER A 189 2.68 -9.63 3.53
N GLU A 190 2.78 -8.73 4.51
CA GLU A 190 1.92 -7.54 4.61
C GLU A 190 1.83 -6.80 3.27
N ARG A 191 2.95 -6.63 2.57
CA ARG A 191 3.01 -5.96 1.27
C ARG A 191 2.20 -6.70 0.19
N THR A 192 2.25 -8.02 0.20
CA THR A 192 1.48 -8.84 -0.76
C THR A 192 -0.03 -8.67 -0.53
N LEU A 193 -0.47 -8.65 0.72
CA LEU A 193 -1.87 -8.42 1.06
C LEU A 193 -2.35 -7.02 0.62
N TYR A 194 -1.51 -5.97 0.78
CA TYR A 194 -1.81 -4.65 0.22
C TYR A 194 -2.01 -4.68 -1.29
N VAL A 195 -1.17 -5.42 -2.02
CA VAL A 195 -1.30 -5.55 -3.48
C VAL A 195 -2.61 -6.23 -3.84
N TYR A 196 -3.00 -7.30 -3.14
CA TYR A 196 -4.24 -8.04 -3.41
C TYR A 196 -5.49 -7.19 -3.17
N ILE A 197 -5.54 -6.41 -2.08
CA ILE A 197 -6.65 -5.50 -1.81
C ILE A 197 -6.71 -4.38 -2.85
N ASN A 198 -5.57 -3.76 -3.19
CA ASN A 198 -5.50 -2.70 -4.19
C ASN A 198 -5.94 -3.18 -5.58
N SER A 199 -5.69 -4.44 -5.89
CA SER A 199 -6.12 -5.08 -7.14
C SER A 199 -7.57 -5.56 -7.12
N GLY A 200 -8.27 -5.39 -5.99
CA GLY A 200 -9.68 -5.75 -5.85
C GLY A 200 -9.94 -7.26 -5.79
N LEU A 201 -8.96 -8.06 -5.41
CA LEU A 201 -9.07 -9.52 -5.33
C LEU A 201 -9.88 -9.99 -4.11
N PHE A 202 -9.91 -9.21 -3.04
CA PHE A 202 -10.61 -9.52 -1.81
C PHE A 202 -12.00 -8.87 -1.76
N THR A 203 -12.88 -9.41 -0.91
CA THR A 203 -14.18 -8.81 -0.59
C THR A 203 -14.02 -7.47 0.11
N ALA A 204 -13.02 -7.34 0.99
CA ALA A 204 -12.62 -6.06 1.56
C ALA A 204 -11.97 -5.16 0.51
N ARG A 205 -12.25 -3.86 0.58
CA ARG A 205 -11.77 -2.85 -0.35
C ARG A 205 -10.83 -1.86 0.34
N ASN A 206 -10.16 -1.04 -0.45
CA ASN A 206 -9.28 0.02 0.05
C ASN A 206 -9.95 0.93 1.08
N ILE A 207 -11.26 1.18 0.95
CA ILE A 207 -12.02 2.03 1.87
C ILE A 207 -12.14 1.41 3.26
N ASP A 208 -12.07 0.09 3.37
CA ASP A 208 -12.15 -0.65 4.64
C ASP A 208 -10.80 -0.59 5.40
N MET A 209 -9.73 -0.17 4.72
CA MET A 209 -8.42 -0.08 5.36
C MET A 209 -8.32 1.13 6.29
N PRO A 210 -7.72 0.96 7.48
CA PRO A 210 -7.43 2.09 8.37
C PRO A 210 -6.57 3.16 7.68
N ARG A 211 -6.91 4.44 7.85
CA ARG A 211 -6.17 5.61 7.35
C ARG A 211 -6.16 5.84 5.83
N THR A 212 -7.01 5.20 5.06
CA THR A 212 -7.06 5.41 3.62
C THR A 212 -7.49 6.83 3.24
N ILE A 213 -8.36 7.45 4.03
CA ILE A 213 -8.84 8.81 3.77
C ILE A 213 -8.51 9.70 4.98
N ARG A 214 -7.65 10.71 4.78
CA ARG A 214 -7.42 11.78 5.75
C ARG A 214 -8.10 13.05 5.27
N MET A 215 -9.17 13.45 5.95
CA MET A 215 -9.75 14.78 5.75
C MET A 215 -8.85 15.82 6.43
N ARG A 216 -8.51 16.92 5.73
CA ARG A 216 -7.86 18.08 6.37
C ARG A 216 -8.84 18.70 7.35
N PRO A 217 -8.49 18.81 8.65
CA PRO A 217 -9.35 19.49 9.60
C PRO A 217 -9.53 20.95 9.19
N ARG A 218 -10.77 21.46 9.25
CA ARG A 218 -11.02 22.89 9.08
C ARG A 218 -10.31 23.64 10.23
N LYS A 219 -9.60 24.73 9.91
CA LYS A 219 -9.03 25.61 10.92
C LYS A 219 -10.17 26.18 11.77
N ASN A 220 -10.27 25.73 13.02
CA ASN A 220 -11.17 26.34 13.98
C ASN A 220 -10.53 27.63 14.48
N VAL A 221 -11.30 28.70 14.44
CA VAL A 221 -10.94 29.97 15.14
C VAL A 221 -11.03 29.65 16.62
N SER A 222 -9.91 29.70 17.33
CA SER A 222 -9.88 29.51 18.77
C SER A 222 -10.57 30.70 19.49
N SER A 223 -11.58 30.44 20.29
CA SER A 223 -12.05 31.38 21.26
C SER A 223 -11.02 31.46 22.40
N ASN A 224 -10.36 32.60 22.56
CA ASN A 224 -9.41 32.86 23.64
C ASN A 224 -10.19 33.00 24.98
N LEU A 225 -10.49 31.89 25.64
CA LEU A 225 -10.85 31.90 27.04
C LEU A 225 -9.57 32.17 27.85
N LYS A 226 -9.54 33.27 28.59
CA LYS A 226 -8.43 33.60 29.50
C LYS A 226 -8.51 32.68 30.71
N VAL A 227 -7.66 31.67 30.74
CA VAL A 227 -7.46 30.81 31.94
C VAL A 227 -6.38 31.46 32.79
N ASP A 228 -6.58 31.46 34.13
CA ASP A 228 -5.55 31.85 35.08
C ASP A 228 -4.31 30.97 34.91
N LYS A 229 -3.18 31.61 34.67
CA LYS A 229 -1.90 30.93 34.44
C LYS A 229 -1.01 30.81 35.67
N SER A 230 -1.44 31.35 36.81
CA SER A 230 -0.67 31.34 38.06
C SER A 230 -0.36 29.92 38.54
N CYS A 231 -1.24 28.96 38.29
CA CYS A 231 -1.05 27.54 38.62
C CYS A 231 0.11 26.87 37.85
N ARG A 232 0.62 27.49 36.77
CA ARG A 232 1.68 26.96 35.89
C ARG A 232 3.07 27.47 36.22
N ILE A 233 3.20 28.40 37.18
CA ILE A 233 4.50 28.93 37.59
C ILE A 233 5.36 27.78 38.13
N GLY A 234 6.56 27.61 37.55
CA GLY A 234 7.48 26.50 37.90
C GLY A 234 7.04 25.11 37.41
N ARG A 235 6.02 25.04 36.54
CA ARG A 235 5.50 23.79 35.92
C ARG A 235 5.45 23.84 34.38
N ASP A 236 6.18 24.79 33.79
CA ASP A 236 6.29 24.93 32.34
C ASP A 236 7.13 23.79 31.73
N PHE A 237 7.18 23.72 30.43
CA PHE A 237 7.90 22.66 29.71
C PHE A 237 9.43 22.72 29.91
N GLN A 238 9.97 23.90 30.16
CA GLN A 238 11.38 24.06 30.53
C GLN A 238 11.67 23.48 31.93
N SER A 239 10.79 23.75 32.91
CA SER A 239 10.86 23.13 34.23
C SER A 239 10.71 21.60 34.19
N PHE A 240 9.85 21.10 33.29
CA PHE A 240 9.75 19.68 33.01
C PHE A 240 11.09 19.07 32.52
N HIS A 241 11.74 19.69 31.53
CA HIS A 241 13.03 19.20 31.06
C HIS A 241 14.12 19.19 32.14
N LYS A 242 14.14 20.24 32.96
CA LYS A 242 15.06 20.30 34.10
C LYS A 242 14.79 19.17 35.10
N TYR A 243 13.53 18.98 35.46
CA TYR A 243 13.13 17.92 36.40
C TYR A 243 13.49 16.51 35.84
N MET A 244 13.25 16.25 34.56
CA MET A 244 13.60 14.97 33.92
C MET A 244 15.11 14.76 33.81
N ALA A 245 15.90 15.83 33.69
CA ALA A 245 17.36 15.74 33.73
C ALA A 245 17.88 15.33 35.13
N ASP A 246 17.21 15.83 36.17
CA ASP A 246 17.54 15.49 37.57
C ASP A 246 16.97 14.09 37.98
N HIS A 247 15.96 13.59 37.25
CA HIS A 247 15.27 12.32 37.51
C HIS A 247 15.14 11.47 36.25
N PRO A 248 16.23 10.95 35.68
CA PRO A 248 16.24 10.27 34.38
C PRO A 248 15.40 8.99 34.34
N ASP A 249 15.19 8.34 35.48
CA ASP A 249 14.40 7.10 35.60
C ASP A 249 12.89 7.36 35.79
N ALA A 250 12.47 8.63 35.91
CA ALA A 250 11.08 8.96 36.13
C ALA A 250 10.26 8.78 34.83
N SER A 251 9.28 7.91 34.89
CA SER A 251 8.35 7.67 33.76
C SER A 251 7.33 8.79 33.59
N VAL A 252 7.04 9.18 32.36
CA VAL A 252 6.10 10.27 32.05
C VAL A 252 4.73 9.71 31.67
N ARG A 253 3.67 10.30 32.24
CA ARG A 253 2.28 10.05 31.86
C ARG A 253 1.72 11.28 31.18
N GLN A 254 1.24 11.13 29.94
CA GLN A 254 0.63 12.23 29.20
C GLN A 254 -0.86 12.27 29.46
N LEU A 255 -1.36 13.44 29.87
CA LEU A 255 -2.77 13.70 30.09
C LEU A 255 -3.36 14.48 28.93
N ASP A 256 -4.57 14.11 28.53
CA ASP A 256 -5.30 14.81 27.47
C ASP A 256 -6.81 14.59 27.62
N SER A 257 -7.62 15.45 26.99
CA SER A 257 -9.07 15.33 26.96
C SER A 257 -9.58 15.06 25.56
N VAL A 258 -10.44 14.05 25.40
CA VAL A 258 -11.07 13.71 24.13
C VAL A 258 -12.54 14.14 24.18
N GLU A 259 -12.86 15.24 23.49
CA GLU A 259 -14.23 15.75 23.39
C GLU A 259 -15.03 15.01 22.29
N GLY A 260 -16.30 14.72 22.57
CA GLY A 260 -17.28 14.26 21.59
C GLY A 260 -18.04 15.42 20.95
N LEU A 261 -19.26 15.65 21.44
CA LEU A 261 -20.03 16.87 21.16
C LEU A 261 -19.44 18.04 21.96
N LYS A 262 -19.41 19.20 21.35
CA LYS A 262 -18.93 20.41 22.01
C LYS A 262 -19.83 20.74 23.23
N GLY A 263 -19.22 20.83 24.42
CA GLY A 263 -19.92 21.08 25.66
C GLY A 263 -20.64 19.86 26.27
N GLY A 264 -20.51 18.70 25.68
CA GLY A 264 -21.00 17.44 26.21
C GLY A 264 -19.98 16.70 27.07
N ALA A 265 -20.28 15.44 27.39
CA ALA A 265 -19.34 14.55 28.09
C ALA A 265 -18.06 14.33 27.29
N LEU A 266 -16.96 14.04 27.99
CA LEU A 266 -15.62 13.89 27.43
C LEU A 266 -14.87 12.79 28.18
N LEU A 267 -13.74 12.35 27.59
CA LEU A 267 -12.84 11.39 28.22
C LEU A 267 -11.59 12.12 28.71
N LEU A 268 -11.19 11.87 29.97
CA LEU A 268 -9.81 12.07 30.38
C LEU A 268 -9.00 10.87 29.91
N THR A 269 -7.93 11.09 29.18
CA THR A 269 -6.99 10.02 28.77
C THR A 269 -5.67 10.16 29.51
N ILE A 270 -5.15 9.03 30.00
CA ILE A 270 -3.84 8.94 30.63
C ILE A 270 -3.01 7.96 29.81
N HIS A 271 -1.95 8.46 29.18
CA HIS A 271 -1.10 7.71 28.31
C HIS A 271 0.27 7.40 28.95
N PHE A 272 0.59 6.11 29.06
CA PHE A 272 1.86 5.59 29.53
C PHE A 272 2.81 5.52 28.32
N VAL A 273 3.75 6.46 28.24
CA VAL A 273 4.54 6.70 27.01
C VAL A 273 5.39 5.48 26.62
N GLU A 274 6.07 4.88 27.59
CA GLU A 274 7.00 3.77 27.37
C GLU A 274 6.25 2.48 26.96
N GLN A 275 5.12 2.19 27.61
CA GLN A 275 4.30 1.00 27.35
C GLN A 275 3.28 1.22 26.25
N GLN A 276 3.08 2.48 25.82
CA GLN A 276 2.02 2.91 24.91
C GLN A 276 0.61 2.51 25.37
N LEU A 277 0.46 2.16 26.64
CA LEU A 277 -0.83 1.86 27.24
C LEU A 277 -1.60 3.15 27.49
N GLN A 278 -2.89 3.13 27.26
CA GLN A 278 -3.76 4.27 27.49
C GLN A 278 -4.97 3.89 28.33
N LEU A 279 -5.25 4.68 29.36
CA LEU A 279 -6.50 4.64 30.10
C LEU A 279 -7.43 5.74 29.60
N ALA A 280 -8.73 5.56 29.77
CA ALA A 280 -9.74 6.58 29.49
C ALA A 280 -10.84 6.55 30.55
N PHE A 281 -11.16 7.72 31.07
CA PHE A 281 -12.16 7.92 32.11
C PHE A 281 -13.26 8.86 31.63
N LEU A 282 -14.51 8.45 31.76
CA LEU A 282 -15.67 9.25 31.39
C LEU A 282 -15.88 10.40 32.36
N ARG A 283 -16.00 11.63 31.83
CA ARG A 283 -16.29 12.86 32.57
C ARG A 283 -17.51 13.51 31.99
N ARG A 284 -18.42 13.95 32.85
CA ARG A 284 -19.65 14.63 32.42
C ARG A 284 -19.45 16.12 32.16
N HIS A 285 -18.49 16.73 32.86
CA HIS A 285 -18.19 18.16 32.79
C HIS A 285 -16.71 18.39 32.53
N ASN A 286 -16.39 19.47 31.82
CA ASN A 286 -15.02 19.89 31.56
C ASN A 286 -14.51 20.84 32.63
N ASP A 287 -14.35 20.34 33.86
CA ASP A 287 -13.88 21.05 35.04
C ASP A 287 -12.66 20.33 35.66
N SER A 288 -11.98 21.06 36.57
CA SER A 288 -10.82 20.50 37.27
C SER A 288 -11.23 19.50 38.35
N GLN A 289 -12.42 19.64 38.95
CA GLN A 289 -12.87 18.75 40.01
C GLN A 289 -13.02 17.30 39.47
N SER A 290 -13.60 17.11 38.33
CA SER A 290 -13.76 15.77 37.74
C SER A 290 -12.42 15.07 37.43
N VAL A 291 -11.34 15.83 37.16
CA VAL A 291 -9.99 15.27 37.02
C VAL A 291 -9.44 14.90 38.41
N ILE A 292 -9.59 15.74 39.40
CA ILE A 292 -9.16 15.46 40.77
C ILE A 292 -9.84 14.19 41.29
N ASP A 293 -11.16 14.07 41.13
CA ASP A 293 -11.94 12.90 41.58
C ASP A 293 -11.44 11.60 40.96
N ILE A 294 -11.00 11.61 39.67
CA ILE A 294 -10.40 10.44 38.99
C ILE A 294 -9.05 10.08 39.64
N PHE A 295 -8.17 11.06 39.91
CA PHE A 295 -6.89 10.81 40.57
C PHE A 295 -7.02 10.36 42.01
N GLU A 296 -8.00 10.89 42.77
CA GLU A 296 -8.33 10.44 44.11
C GLU A 296 -8.79 8.97 44.11
N ARG A 297 -9.73 8.62 43.20
CA ARG A 297 -10.16 7.24 43.03
C ARG A 297 -9.01 6.31 42.71
N LEU A 298 -8.16 6.64 41.72
CA LEU A 298 -7.00 5.85 41.36
C LEU A 298 -6.03 5.70 42.54
N TYR A 299 -5.83 6.74 43.34
CA TYR A 299 -4.96 6.69 44.51
C TYR A 299 -5.47 5.72 45.57
N LEU A 300 -6.81 5.70 45.80
CA LEU A 300 -7.44 4.77 46.74
C LEU A 300 -7.44 3.33 46.26
N GLU A 301 -7.73 3.11 44.98
CA GLU A 301 -7.79 1.75 44.36
C GLU A 301 -6.44 1.07 44.24
N LEU A 302 -5.38 1.83 43.96
CA LEU A 302 -4.04 1.30 43.67
C LEU A 302 -3.13 1.16 44.89
N ARG A 303 -3.50 1.75 46.04
CA ARG A 303 -2.61 2.00 47.18
C ARG A 303 -1.54 3.06 46.82
N SER A 304 -1.08 3.76 47.86
CA SER A 304 -0.18 4.91 47.69
C SER A 304 1.16 4.59 47.06
N ASP A 305 1.78 3.48 47.44
CA ASP A 305 3.07 3.02 46.95
C ASP A 305 3.02 2.70 45.43
N VAL A 306 1.99 1.99 44.99
CA VAL A 306 1.79 1.62 43.59
C VAL A 306 1.41 2.86 42.76
N PHE A 307 0.57 3.76 43.30
CA PHE A 307 0.22 4.97 42.60
C PHE A 307 1.44 5.86 42.32
N ILE A 308 2.29 6.09 43.33
CA ILE A 308 3.51 6.90 43.19
C ILE A 308 4.46 6.28 42.12
N GLN A 309 4.59 4.96 42.10
CA GLN A 309 5.38 4.26 41.10
C GLN A 309 4.80 4.41 39.68
N LEU A 310 3.48 4.35 39.54
CA LEU A 310 2.82 4.40 38.23
C LEU A 310 2.69 5.81 37.68
N PHE A 311 2.54 6.83 38.53
CA PHE A 311 2.29 8.22 38.16
C PHE A 311 3.34 9.18 38.70
N PRO A 312 4.65 8.95 38.49
CA PRO A 312 5.67 9.83 39.08
C PRO A 312 5.66 11.23 38.46
N VAL A 313 5.42 11.34 37.14
CA VAL A 313 5.37 12.61 36.40
C VAL A 313 4.19 12.64 35.46
N LEU A 314 3.40 13.72 35.57
CA LEU A 314 2.26 13.99 34.69
C LEU A 314 2.59 15.17 33.77
N LEU A 315 2.34 15.02 32.48
CA LEU A 315 2.50 16.07 31.47
C LEU A 315 1.13 16.34 30.81
N ALA A 316 0.54 17.50 31.10
CA ALA A 316 -0.76 17.91 30.56
C ALA A 316 -0.63 18.98 29.49
N ASP A 317 -1.69 19.22 28.73
CA ASP A 317 -1.82 20.45 27.95
C ASP A 317 -2.26 21.64 28.82
N ASN A 318 -2.53 22.78 28.17
CA ASN A 318 -2.95 23.98 28.82
C ASN A 318 -4.49 24.08 29.04
N GLY A 319 -5.21 22.95 29.11
CA GLY A 319 -6.65 22.91 29.35
C GLY A 319 -7.06 23.49 30.71
N SER A 320 -8.27 24.03 30.79
CA SER A 320 -8.83 24.56 32.04
C SER A 320 -9.07 23.48 33.10
N GLU A 321 -9.29 22.25 32.65
CA GLU A 321 -9.46 21.05 33.48
C GLU A 321 -8.21 20.70 34.30
N PHE A 322 -7.06 21.18 33.91
CA PHE A 322 -5.78 20.95 34.59
C PHE A 322 -5.33 22.16 35.41
N SER A 323 -6.25 23.08 35.78
CA SER A 323 -5.93 24.34 36.52
C SER A 323 -5.64 24.16 37.99
N ALA A 324 -5.88 22.98 38.57
CA ALA A 324 -5.66 22.71 39.99
C ALA A 324 -4.57 21.65 40.24
N PRO A 325 -3.30 21.86 39.78
CA PRO A 325 -2.24 20.85 39.86
C PRO A 325 -1.93 20.40 41.28
N SER A 326 -1.96 21.31 42.27
CA SER A 326 -1.66 20.98 43.67
C SER A 326 -2.62 19.96 44.28
N ALA A 327 -3.91 19.97 43.86
CA ALA A 327 -4.87 18.98 44.30
C ALA A 327 -4.63 17.58 43.72
N ILE A 328 -3.96 17.50 42.54
CA ILE A 328 -3.54 16.24 41.92
C ILE A 328 -2.19 15.77 42.50
N GLU A 329 -1.25 16.70 42.75
CA GLU A 329 0.08 16.42 43.24
C GLU A 329 0.15 15.96 44.70
N LEU A 330 -0.78 16.43 45.53
CA LEU A 330 -0.78 16.18 46.98
C LEU A 330 -1.92 15.23 47.40
N ASP A 331 -1.65 14.38 48.37
CA ASP A 331 -2.68 13.58 49.04
C ASP A 331 -3.43 14.41 50.13
N ALA A 332 -4.40 13.78 50.77
CA ALA A 332 -5.18 14.43 51.87
C ALA A 332 -4.31 14.86 53.05
N GLN A 333 -3.15 14.25 53.23
CA GLN A 333 -2.16 14.57 54.27
C GLN A 333 -1.11 15.60 53.80
N LYS A 334 -1.25 16.12 52.56
CA LYS A 334 -0.33 17.05 51.90
C LYS A 334 1.05 16.40 51.56
N ASN A 335 1.15 15.08 51.50
CA ASN A 335 2.33 14.42 50.98
C ASN A 335 2.29 14.44 49.44
N GLN A 336 3.46 14.61 48.83
CA GLN A 336 3.58 14.58 47.37
C GLN A 336 3.42 13.17 46.84
N ARG A 337 2.44 12.93 45.94
CA ARG A 337 2.16 11.65 45.30
C ARG A 337 2.49 11.63 43.82
N THR A 338 2.61 12.79 43.17
CA THR A 338 3.00 12.92 41.75
C THR A 338 3.54 14.33 41.50
N LYS A 339 4.11 14.57 40.32
CA LYS A 339 4.56 15.90 39.87
C LYS A 339 3.94 16.24 38.53
N MET A 340 3.33 17.42 38.43
CA MET A 340 2.61 17.82 37.20
C MET A 340 3.32 18.96 36.48
N PHE A 341 3.41 18.85 35.15
CA PHE A 341 3.97 19.83 34.23
C PHE A 341 3.01 20.09 33.07
N TYR A 342 3.25 21.18 32.35
CA TYR A 342 2.45 21.59 31.20
C TYR A 342 3.29 21.74 29.95
N CYS A 343 2.72 21.31 28.79
CA CYS A 343 3.27 21.60 27.49
C CYS A 343 3.17 23.08 27.12
N ASP A 344 3.99 23.53 26.22
CA ASP A 344 3.86 24.86 25.64
C ASP A 344 2.57 24.99 24.82
N ALA A 345 2.04 26.19 24.75
CA ALA A 345 0.85 26.47 23.97
C ALA A 345 1.14 26.22 22.45
N ASN A 346 0.24 25.52 21.77
CA ASN A 346 0.36 25.16 20.35
C ASN A 346 1.58 24.31 19.98
N ALA A 347 2.09 23.49 20.91
CA ALA A 347 3.21 22.59 20.72
C ALA A 347 2.77 21.08 20.71
N PRO A 348 1.96 20.62 19.75
CA PRO A 348 1.43 19.24 19.74
C PRO A 348 2.53 18.18 19.69
N TYR A 349 3.68 18.49 19.10
CA TYR A 349 4.83 17.57 19.02
C TYR A 349 5.37 17.16 20.41
N GLN A 350 5.10 17.91 21.46
CA GLN A 350 5.51 17.58 22.82
C GLN A 350 4.71 16.41 23.43
N LYS A 351 3.54 16.09 22.86
CA LYS A 351 2.67 14.96 23.25
C LYS A 351 2.36 14.00 22.08
N GLY A 352 3.22 13.91 21.08
CA GLY A 352 2.96 13.13 19.86
C GLY A 352 2.68 11.64 20.08
N SER A 353 3.07 11.07 21.23
CA SER A 353 2.80 9.67 21.56
C SER A 353 1.31 9.40 21.83
N SER A 354 0.60 10.31 22.48
CA SER A 354 -0.83 10.16 22.80
C SER A 354 -1.73 10.32 21.57
N GLU A 355 -1.32 11.10 20.56
CA GLU A 355 -2.12 11.36 19.36
C GLU A 355 -2.46 10.09 18.58
N ASN A 356 -1.54 9.14 18.48
CA ASN A 356 -1.78 7.87 17.80
C ASN A 356 -2.90 7.04 18.46
N ASN A 357 -2.98 7.06 19.79
CA ASN A 357 -4.02 6.37 20.53
C ASN A 357 -5.36 7.11 20.44
N HIS A 358 -5.34 8.44 20.39
CA HIS A 358 -6.55 9.22 20.12
C HIS A 358 -7.14 8.92 18.75
N GLU A 359 -6.30 8.65 17.74
CA GLU A 359 -6.80 8.21 16.44
C GLU A 359 -7.56 6.88 16.53
N LEU A 360 -7.12 5.93 17.36
CA LEU A 360 -7.84 4.68 17.59
C LEU A 360 -9.16 4.89 18.32
N ILE A 361 -9.16 5.74 19.36
CA ILE A 361 -10.41 6.15 20.03
C ILE A 361 -11.37 6.76 19.00
N ARG A 362 -10.88 7.62 18.09
CA ARG A 362 -11.69 8.27 17.05
C ARG A 362 -12.23 7.33 15.96
N ARG A 363 -11.65 6.16 15.78
CA ARG A 363 -12.22 5.11 14.91
C ARG A 363 -13.45 4.47 15.55
N ILE A 364 -13.46 4.31 16.86
CA ILE A 364 -14.56 3.69 17.62
C ILE A 364 -15.61 4.75 17.98
N ILE A 365 -15.17 5.91 18.44
CA ILE A 365 -16.02 7.07 18.79
C ILE A 365 -15.67 8.23 17.85
N PRO A 366 -16.32 8.38 16.71
CA PRO A 366 -16.07 9.47 15.76
C PRO A 366 -16.29 10.85 16.41
N LYS A 367 -15.62 11.86 15.86
CA LYS A 367 -15.79 13.24 16.30
C LYS A 367 -17.25 13.69 16.09
N GLY A 368 -17.84 14.34 17.11
CA GLY A 368 -19.24 14.77 17.09
C GLY A 368 -20.22 13.74 17.68
N THR A 369 -19.74 12.58 18.13
CA THR A 369 -20.55 11.60 18.85
C THR A 369 -20.78 12.10 20.30
N ASP A 370 -21.99 11.93 20.82
CA ASP A 370 -22.25 12.14 22.24
C ASP A 370 -21.60 11.03 23.07
N ILE A 371 -20.52 11.38 23.78
CA ILE A 371 -19.81 10.45 24.67
C ILE A 371 -20.65 10.13 25.92
N GLY A 372 -21.56 11.02 26.34
CA GLY A 372 -22.39 10.85 27.53
C GLY A 372 -23.36 9.68 27.46
N ARG A 373 -23.58 9.11 26.26
CA ARG A 373 -24.42 7.91 26.10
C ARG A 373 -23.72 6.61 26.52
N TYR A 374 -22.41 6.62 26.69
CA TYR A 374 -21.64 5.44 27.07
C TYR A 374 -21.43 5.38 28.59
N THR A 375 -21.26 4.15 29.09
CA THR A 375 -20.87 3.90 30.47
C THR A 375 -19.35 3.77 30.59
N GLN A 376 -18.82 3.82 31.82
CA GLN A 376 -17.39 3.63 32.05
C GLN A 376 -16.95 2.21 31.66
N GLU A 377 -17.80 1.20 31.84
CA GLU A 377 -17.53 -0.19 31.46
C GLU A 377 -17.37 -0.32 29.95
N GLN A 378 -18.18 0.36 29.14
CA GLN A 378 -18.04 0.43 27.69
C GLN A 378 -16.74 1.13 27.27
N ILE A 379 -16.34 2.18 28.00
CA ILE A 379 -15.05 2.85 27.78
C ILE A 379 -13.89 1.92 28.15
N ASN A 380 -13.98 1.17 29.24
CA ASN A 380 -12.96 0.19 29.65
C ASN A 380 -12.85 -0.95 28.62
N LEU A 381 -13.97 -1.42 28.05
CA LEU A 381 -14.00 -2.38 26.97
C LEU A 381 -13.26 -1.82 25.74
N MET A 382 -13.59 -0.61 25.32
CA MET A 382 -12.90 0.08 24.22
C MET A 382 -11.39 0.14 24.45
N MET A 383 -10.97 0.52 25.66
CA MET A 383 -9.55 0.61 26.00
C MET A 383 -8.89 -0.77 26.05
N SER A 384 -9.60 -1.81 26.43
CA SER A 384 -9.12 -3.21 26.37
C SER A 384 -8.80 -3.63 24.94
N HIS A 385 -9.67 -3.34 23.97
CA HIS A 385 -9.40 -3.58 22.55
C HIS A 385 -8.21 -2.78 22.02
N ILE A 386 -8.14 -1.48 22.35
CA ILE A 386 -7.04 -0.59 21.92
C ILE A 386 -5.70 -1.04 22.49
N ASN A 387 -5.66 -1.41 23.77
CA ASN A 387 -4.43 -1.82 24.46
C ASN A 387 -4.01 -3.26 24.14
N SER A 388 -4.89 -4.11 23.66
CA SER A 388 -4.57 -5.47 23.18
C SER A 388 -4.06 -5.48 21.74
N TYR A 389 -4.15 -4.36 21.03
CA TYR A 389 -3.76 -4.23 19.63
C TYR A 389 -2.24 -4.08 19.46
N SER A 390 -1.60 -4.97 18.68
CA SER A 390 -0.14 -5.03 18.50
C SER A 390 0.46 -3.77 17.88
N ARG A 391 1.65 -3.37 18.34
CA ARG A 391 2.36 -2.15 17.92
C ARG A 391 3.75 -2.48 17.37
N LYS A 392 4.07 -2.00 16.17
CA LYS A 392 5.43 -2.11 15.59
C LYS A 392 6.51 -1.53 16.52
N LYS A 393 6.22 -0.39 17.16
CA LYS A 393 7.15 0.28 18.09
C LYS A 393 7.45 -0.51 19.36
N LEU A 394 6.59 -1.44 19.74
CA LEU A 394 6.78 -2.34 20.90
C LEU A 394 7.31 -3.72 20.49
N GLY A 395 7.99 -3.82 19.33
CA GLY A 395 8.47 -5.11 18.83
C GLY A 395 7.32 -6.07 18.50
N ASN A 396 6.21 -5.55 17.98
CA ASN A 396 4.99 -6.28 17.64
C ASN A 396 4.18 -6.80 18.84
N LYS A 397 4.55 -6.44 20.06
CA LYS A 397 3.74 -6.71 21.26
C LYS A 397 2.61 -5.69 21.40
N SER A 398 1.59 -6.06 22.16
CA SER A 398 0.52 -5.13 22.55
C SER A 398 0.94 -4.28 23.77
N PRO A 399 0.39 -3.06 23.92
CA PRO A 399 0.55 -2.27 25.14
C PRO A 399 0.19 -3.03 26.42
N TYR A 400 -0.88 -3.85 26.36
CA TYR A 400 -1.29 -4.71 27.46
C TYR A 400 -0.18 -5.67 27.89
N GLU A 401 0.43 -6.39 26.93
CA GLU A 401 1.49 -7.36 27.21
C GLU A 401 2.76 -6.71 27.77
N VAL A 402 3.14 -5.54 27.25
CA VAL A 402 4.32 -4.81 27.76
C VAL A 402 4.06 -4.31 29.17
N PHE A 403 2.87 -3.80 29.43
CA PHE A 403 2.49 -3.32 30.77
C PHE A 403 2.36 -4.47 31.77
N GLU A 404 1.73 -5.59 31.38
CA GLU A 404 1.59 -6.79 32.20
C GLU A 404 2.96 -7.34 32.61
N PHE A 405 3.91 -7.38 31.69
CA PHE A 405 5.28 -7.82 31.94
C PHE A 405 6.00 -6.93 32.97
N GLN A 406 5.79 -5.61 32.90
CA GLN A 406 6.51 -4.64 33.73
C GLN A 406 5.87 -4.44 35.12
N TYR A 407 4.55 -4.39 35.19
CA TYR A 407 3.81 -4.00 36.39
C TYR A 407 2.88 -5.11 36.94
N GLY A 408 2.68 -6.17 36.17
CA GLY A 408 1.85 -7.29 36.55
C GLY A 408 0.35 -7.13 36.23
N LYS A 409 -0.35 -8.24 36.16
CA LYS A 409 -1.76 -8.31 35.77
C LYS A 409 -2.70 -7.61 36.80
N LYS A 410 -2.38 -7.69 38.11
CA LYS A 410 -3.23 -7.10 39.17
C LYS A 410 -3.51 -5.61 38.98
N ILE A 411 -2.57 -4.85 38.40
CA ILE A 411 -2.75 -3.43 38.14
C ILE A 411 -3.65 -3.21 36.93
N LEU A 412 -3.54 -4.04 35.88
CA LEU A 412 -4.46 -4.01 34.74
C LEU A 412 -5.88 -4.36 35.13
N ASP A 413 -6.05 -5.32 36.05
CA ASP A 413 -7.38 -5.67 36.62
C ASP A 413 -7.96 -4.50 37.42
N ALA A 414 -7.14 -3.77 38.19
CA ALA A 414 -7.55 -2.54 38.90
C ALA A 414 -7.92 -1.40 37.92
N PHE A 415 -7.32 -1.36 36.74
CA PHE A 415 -7.73 -0.46 35.66
C PHE A 415 -8.93 -0.97 34.86
N HIS A 416 -9.51 -2.10 35.24
CA HIS A 416 -10.61 -2.78 34.54
C HIS A 416 -10.29 -3.08 33.06
N LEU A 417 -9.02 -3.38 32.76
CA LEU A 417 -8.56 -3.75 31.42
C LEU A 417 -8.45 -5.27 31.31
N GLN A 418 -8.93 -5.79 30.18
CA GLN A 418 -8.86 -7.21 29.85
C GLN A 418 -8.02 -7.41 28.58
N LYS A 419 -7.31 -8.54 28.50
CA LYS A 419 -6.64 -8.95 27.28
C LYS A 419 -7.64 -9.50 26.29
N ILE A 420 -7.74 -8.90 25.12
CA ILE A 420 -8.61 -9.33 24.04
C ILE A 420 -7.78 -10.16 23.04
N PRO A 421 -8.27 -11.36 22.64
CA PRO A 421 -7.62 -12.14 21.59
C PRO A 421 -7.52 -11.36 20.27
N ALA A 422 -6.47 -11.63 19.50
CA ALA A 422 -6.17 -10.86 18.28
C ALA A 422 -7.35 -10.84 17.29
N ASP A 423 -8.02 -11.97 17.11
CA ASP A 423 -9.14 -12.14 16.17
C ASP A 423 -10.42 -11.43 16.62
N GLU A 424 -10.54 -11.18 17.93
CA GLU A 424 -11.71 -10.55 18.53
C GLU A 424 -11.56 -9.02 18.60
N ILE A 425 -10.38 -8.46 18.30
CA ILE A 425 -10.14 -7.03 18.36
C ILE A 425 -11.01 -6.30 17.34
N VAL A 426 -11.85 -5.39 17.83
CA VAL A 426 -12.71 -4.51 17.04
C VAL A 426 -12.29 -3.07 17.27
N LEU A 427 -11.94 -2.36 16.19
CA LEU A 427 -11.53 -0.95 16.19
C LEU A 427 -12.44 -0.12 15.27
N SER A 428 -13.73 -0.39 15.34
CA SER A 428 -14.79 0.29 14.59
C SER A 428 -15.94 0.68 15.53
N PRO A 429 -16.88 1.55 15.10
CA PRO A 429 -18.02 1.96 15.94
C PRO A 429 -18.95 0.81 16.33
N GLU A 430 -18.82 -0.35 15.73
CA GLU A 430 -19.63 -1.54 16.06
C GLU A 430 -19.34 -2.08 17.46
N LEU A 431 -18.15 -1.82 18.00
CA LEU A 431 -17.74 -2.26 19.33
C LEU A 431 -18.68 -1.78 20.46
N LEU A 432 -19.24 -0.59 20.31
CA LEU A 432 -20.03 0.10 21.34
C LEU A 432 -21.53 0.24 20.97
N LYS A 433 -22.01 -0.54 20.01
CA LYS A 433 -23.44 -0.58 19.64
C LYS A 433 -24.30 -1.44 20.59
#